data_74c1099cb28a398dde56d56cebd57d79
#
_entry.id   74c1099cb28a398dde56d56cebd57d79
#
_cell.length_a   1.000
_cell.length_b   1.000
_cell.length_c   1.000
_cell.angle_alpha   90.00
_cell.angle_beta   90.00
_cell.angle_gamma   90.00
#
_symmetry.space_group_name_H-M   'P 1'
#
loop_
_entity.id
_entity.type
_entity.pdbx_description
1 polymer ?
#
loop_
_entity_poly.entity_id
_entity_poly.type
_entity_poly.pdbx_seq_one_letter_code
_entity_poly.pdbx_strand_id
1 'polypeptide(L)'
;MAYGWRRKDNSQRRFVKCYIKVARGNAKTEFLAGVGNIGFFFENVRDPQIFWVATKKDQAKIGFQRQKTMAESLSRDYEEIREMAATSVSRIYERSGAGYVTYLGKDSNREDGFSPLYGLIDEYHAHPNDGMVHVIESGMIKRASPFTWIITTAGTNPVGPCAEFEKRAKQMLNGDIINEQLLAFIFDLDENDDWQDEKNWPKANPSLGISVHIDTLRSEYQKAITEGIQKESNFKTKNLNIWVQSSQGFISDEKFKRSGKPFDPSSLDGRLCFGGIDLSKSRDLTALALFFPSQEEGQPHHVLLKLWCPRDNAIERSRLDGVPYMQWAADGYIDLTEGDIIHYGYIKNAFLECVRKYQFHSCAYDRWRQDEVIVDLKEELGPQLTRTKQFLEGFAQTPGNFTTPITELEKMINKRLLNHGRNPVLEWMNRNVVVKIDHNGNVKFDKEKSKEKIDGMVALAMAIGQWLEYKHEVSEIYSPNIDIVVL
;
A
#
# COMPACT_ATOMS: atom_id res chain seq x y z
N MET A 1 -34.17 -9.25 8.41
CA MET A 1 -34.08 -7.99 9.21
C MET A 1 -34.24 -6.75 8.33
N ALA A 2 -33.37 -6.51 7.36
CA ALA A 2 -33.35 -5.26 6.58
C ALA A 2 -34.70 -4.87 5.96
N TYR A 3 -35.46 -5.80 5.43
CA TYR A 3 -36.73 -5.56 4.75
C TYR A 3 -37.96 -5.77 5.62
N GLY A 4 -37.94 -6.69 6.58
CA GLY A 4 -39.10 -7.10 7.36
C GLY A 4 -39.41 -6.22 8.58
N TRP A 5 -38.42 -5.47 9.08
CA TRP A 5 -38.63 -4.66 10.27
C TRP A 5 -39.14 -3.27 9.91
N ARG A 6 -40.34 -2.96 10.41
CA ARG A 6 -41.05 -1.69 10.18
C ARG A 6 -41.19 -0.92 11.48
N ARG A 7 -41.23 0.42 11.35
CA ARG A 7 -41.52 1.34 12.45
C ARG A 7 -43.02 1.28 12.78
N LYS A 8 -43.32 1.31 14.07
CA LYS A 8 -44.74 1.23 14.53
C LYS A 8 -45.53 2.51 14.24
N ASP A 9 -44.86 3.64 14.23
CA ASP A 9 -45.46 4.98 14.10
C ASP A 9 -45.89 5.30 12.66
N ASN A 10 -45.22 4.79 11.65
CA ASN A 10 -45.46 5.16 10.25
C ASN A 10 -45.34 4.03 9.25
N SER A 11 -45.13 2.80 9.70
CA SER A 11 -44.97 1.61 8.86
C SER A 11 -43.80 1.66 7.87
N GLN A 12 -42.95 2.68 7.96
CA GLN A 12 -41.74 2.78 7.14
C GLN A 12 -40.70 1.75 7.59
N ARG A 13 -39.71 1.52 6.74
CA ARG A 13 -38.58 0.65 7.08
C ARG A 13 -37.84 1.17 8.33
N ARG A 14 -37.53 0.27 9.28
CA ARG A 14 -36.78 0.64 10.46
C ARG A 14 -35.35 1.05 10.10
N PHE A 15 -34.71 0.26 9.24
CA PHE A 15 -33.33 0.52 8.81
C PHE A 15 -33.30 1.24 7.50
N VAL A 16 -32.52 2.32 7.43
CA VAL A 16 -32.27 3.12 6.22
C VAL A 16 -30.82 3.03 5.77
N LYS A 17 -29.96 2.41 6.59
CA LYS A 17 -28.56 2.17 6.29
C LYS A 17 -28.14 0.79 6.79
N CYS A 18 -27.39 0.07 5.94
CA CYS A 18 -26.76 -1.19 6.31
C CYS A 18 -25.25 -1.11 6.09
N TYR A 19 -24.49 -1.53 7.09
CA TYR A 19 -23.03 -1.62 7.02
C TYR A 19 -22.61 -3.07 7.18
N ILE A 20 -21.89 -3.59 6.18
CA ILE A 20 -21.36 -4.96 6.21
C ILE A 20 -19.86 -4.91 5.98
N LYS A 21 -19.10 -5.33 6.99
CA LYS A 21 -17.66 -5.51 6.89
C LYS A 21 -17.36 -7.01 6.92
N VAL A 22 -16.80 -7.53 5.84
CA VAL A 22 -16.46 -8.96 5.71
C VAL A 22 -15.24 -9.12 4.81
N ALA A 23 -14.38 -10.10 5.10
CA ALA A 23 -13.14 -10.34 4.38
C ALA A 23 -13.35 -10.64 2.89
N ARG A 24 -12.29 -10.56 2.10
CA ARG A 24 -12.31 -10.84 0.65
C ARG A 24 -12.69 -12.30 0.39
N GLY A 25 -13.41 -12.54 -0.72
CA GLY A 25 -13.85 -13.90 -1.09
C GLY A 25 -15.21 -14.31 -0.51
N ASN A 26 -15.79 -13.52 0.41
CA ASN A 26 -17.09 -13.79 1.03
C ASN A 26 -18.29 -13.24 0.22
N ALA A 27 -18.23 -13.29 -1.10
CA ALA A 27 -19.32 -12.95 -2.03
C ALA A 27 -19.98 -11.57 -1.81
N LYS A 28 -19.20 -10.55 -1.38
CA LYS A 28 -19.70 -9.20 -1.08
C LYS A 28 -20.46 -8.57 -2.23
N THR A 29 -19.84 -8.51 -3.39
CA THR A 29 -20.37 -7.83 -4.58
C THR A 29 -21.58 -8.56 -5.13
N GLU A 30 -21.59 -9.90 -5.08
CA GLU A 30 -22.72 -10.75 -5.45
C GLU A 30 -23.93 -10.52 -4.53
N PHE A 31 -23.70 -10.46 -3.23
CA PHE A 31 -24.73 -10.13 -2.25
C PHE A 31 -25.35 -8.76 -2.52
N LEU A 32 -24.49 -7.76 -2.73
CA LEU A 32 -24.96 -6.39 -2.99
C LEU A 32 -25.70 -6.28 -4.33
N ALA A 33 -25.32 -7.05 -5.35
CA ALA A 33 -26.02 -7.15 -6.62
C ALA A 33 -27.43 -7.74 -6.46
N GLY A 34 -27.57 -8.78 -5.64
CA GLY A 34 -28.88 -9.36 -5.28
C GLY A 34 -29.76 -8.34 -4.56
N VAL A 35 -29.20 -7.61 -3.59
CA VAL A 35 -29.89 -6.52 -2.89
C VAL A 35 -30.35 -5.42 -3.86
N GLY A 36 -29.50 -5.03 -4.82
CA GLY A 36 -29.84 -4.06 -5.86
C GLY A 36 -31.02 -4.54 -6.72
N ASN A 37 -31.09 -5.81 -7.07
CA ASN A 37 -32.24 -6.37 -7.81
C ASN A 37 -33.50 -6.43 -6.95
N ILE A 38 -33.42 -6.71 -5.65
CA ILE A 38 -34.56 -6.60 -4.74
C ILE A 38 -35.09 -5.17 -4.75
N GLY A 39 -34.24 -4.17 -4.61
CA GLY A 39 -34.65 -2.76 -4.62
C GLY A 39 -35.25 -2.31 -5.95
N PHE A 40 -34.83 -2.89 -7.07
CA PHE A 40 -35.31 -2.51 -8.38
C PHE A 40 -36.64 -3.20 -8.77
N PHE A 41 -36.75 -4.50 -8.53
CA PHE A 41 -37.88 -5.30 -9.01
C PHE A 41 -38.97 -5.54 -7.96
N PHE A 42 -38.66 -5.53 -6.65
CA PHE A 42 -39.55 -6.07 -5.63
C PHE A 42 -39.99 -5.06 -4.56
N GLU A 43 -39.45 -3.85 -4.54
CA GLU A 43 -39.86 -2.79 -3.57
C GLU A 43 -41.21 -2.11 -3.90
N ASN A 44 -41.75 -2.32 -5.08
CA ASN A 44 -42.98 -1.73 -5.56
C ASN A 44 -43.02 -0.18 -5.40
N VAL A 45 -41.89 0.46 -5.72
CA VAL A 45 -41.71 1.92 -5.66
C VAL A 45 -41.69 2.46 -7.08
N ARG A 46 -42.44 3.53 -7.35
CA ARG A 46 -42.43 4.19 -8.65
C ARG A 46 -41.08 4.78 -8.96
N ASP A 47 -40.59 4.58 -10.21
CA ASP A 47 -39.34 5.12 -10.74
C ASP A 47 -38.14 4.86 -9.82
N PRO A 48 -37.82 3.58 -9.50
CA PRO A 48 -36.70 3.25 -8.61
C PRO A 48 -35.37 3.64 -9.26
N GLN A 49 -34.56 4.44 -8.57
CA GLN A 49 -33.21 4.81 -9.00
C GLN A 49 -32.20 4.15 -8.06
N ILE A 50 -31.32 3.33 -8.62
CA ILE A 50 -30.31 2.60 -7.85
C ILE A 50 -28.92 2.93 -8.39
N PHE A 51 -28.03 3.31 -7.50
CA PHE A 51 -26.70 3.74 -7.85
C PHE A 51 -25.62 2.87 -7.20
N TRP A 52 -24.78 2.25 -8.04
CA TRP A 52 -23.52 1.68 -7.60
C TRP A 52 -22.48 2.79 -7.45
N VAL A 53 -21.77 2.80 -6.35
CA VAL A 53 -20.77 3.81 -6.02
C VAL A 53 -19.48 3.18 -5.55
N ALA A 54 -18.38 3.57 -6.15
CA ALA A 54 -17.02 3.22 -5.72
C ALA A 54 -16.07 4.40 -6.03
N THR A 55 -14.84 4.32 -5.54
CA THR A 55 -13.82 5.37 -5.77
C THR A 55 -13.49 5.58 -7.24
N LYS A 56 -13.51 4.50 -8.02
CA LYS A 56 -13.28 4.52 -9.48
C LYS A 56 -14.51 4.01 -10.19
N LYS A 57 -14.87 4.67 -11.32
CA LYS A 57 -16.02 4.30 -12.13
C LYS A 57 -15.96 2.84 -12.60
N ASP A 58 -14.78 2.34 -12.93
CA ASP A 58 -14.59 0.94 -13.36
C ASP A 58 -14.87 -0.06 -12.24
N GLN A 59 -14.58 0.28 -10.98
CA GLN A 59 -14.94 -0.56 -9.83
C GLN A 59 -16.46 -0.60 -9.61
N ALA A 60 -17.13 0.56 -9.65
CA ALA A 60 -18.59 0.62 -9.57
C ALA A 60 -19.26 -0.17 -10.72
N LYS A 61 -18.67 -0.13 -11.91
CA LYS A 61 -19.11 -0.90 -13.08
C LYS A 61 -19.07 -2.40 -12.83
N ILE A 62 -18.09 -2.93 -12.10
CA ILE A 62 -18.00 -4.38 -11.79
C ILE A 62 -19.24 -4.83 -11.01
N GLY A 63 -19.61 -4.12 -9.95
CA GLY A 63 -20.81 -4.42 -9.17
C GLY A 63 -22.10 -4.31 -10.02
N PHE A 64 -22.22 -3.25 -10.79
CA PHE A 64 -23.31 -3.08 -11.74
C PHE A 64 -23.42 -4.24 -12.74
N GLN A 65 -22.31 -4.71 -13.30
CA GLN A 65 -22.31 -5.84 -14.23
C GLN A 65 -22.80 -7.14 -13.58
N ARG A 66 -22.44 -7.38 -12.31
CA ARG A 66 -22.96 -8.53 -11.55
C ARG A 66 -24.48 -8.44 -11.37
N GLN A 67 -24.97 -7.24 -10.97
CA GLN A 67 -26.41 -7.00 -10.85
C GLN A 67 -27.13 -7.19 -12.20
N LYS A 68 -26.57 -6.67 -13.29
CA LYS A 68 -27.10 -6.80 -14.63
C LYS A 68 -27.20 -8.27 -15.06
N THR A 69 -26.12 -9.05 -14.87
CA THR A 69 -26.13 -10.50 -15.20
C THR A 69 -27.20 -11.25 -14.43
N MET A 70 -27.41 -10.94 -13.14
CA MET A 70 -28.49 -11.53 -12.35
C MET A 70 -29.87 -11.11 -12.88
N ALA A 71 -30.07 -9.83 -13.23
CA ALA A 71 -31.30 -9.32 -13.80
C ALA A 71 -31.64 -9.97 -15.15
N GLU A 72 -30.62 -10.16 -16.00
CA GLU A 72 -30.77 -10.86 -17.28
C GLU A 72 -31.10 -12.36 -17.10
N SER A 73 -30.58 -13.00 -16.07
CA SER A 73 -30.97 -14.36 -15.72
C SER A 73 -32.42 -14.45 -15.25
N LEU A 74 -32.82 -13.56 -14.33
CA LEU A 74 -34.20 -13.48 -13.88
C LEU A 74 -35.17 -13.20 -15.04
N SER A 75 -34.81 -12.34 -15.97
CA SER A 75 -35.63 -12.01 -17.16
C SER A 75 -35.79 -13.19 -18.13
N ARG A 76 -34.88 -14.16 -18.13
CA ARG A 76 -35.02 -15.40 -18.91
C ARG A 76 -36.02 -16.36 -18.28
N ASP A 77 -36.01 -16.43 -16.95
CA ASP A 77 -36.77 -17.44 -16.19
C ASP A 77 -38.17 -16.91 -15.83
N TYR A 78 -38.38 -15.60 -15.72
CA TYR A 78 -39.62 -14.95 -15.28
C TYR A 78 -40.09 -13.90 -16.29
N GLU A 79 -41.29 -14.11 -16.84
CA GLU A 79 -41.90 -13.22 -17.85
C GLU A 79 -42.20 -11.84 -17.29
N GLU A 80 -42.68 -11.77 -16.06
CA GLU A 80 -43.00 -10.52 -15.38
C GLU A 80 -41.76 -9.63 -15.26
N ILE A 81 -40.61 -10.18 -14.94
CA ILE A 81 -39.35 -9.45 -14.86
C ILE A 81 -38.92 -8.95 -16.24
N ARG A 82 -39.10 -9.78 -17.27
CA ARG A 82 -38.77 -9.43 -18.66
C ARG A 82 -39.64 -8.29 -19.19
N GLU A 83 -40.93 -8.24 -18.79
CA GLU A 83 -41.84 -7.17 -19.15
C GLU A 83 -41.54 -5.86 -18.39
N MET A 84 -41.13 -5.95 -17.13
CA MET A 84 -40.78 -4.79 -16.30
C MET A 84 -39.57 -4.03 -16.79
N ALA A 85 -38.52 -4.70 -17.21
CA ALA A 85 -37.23 -4.05 -17.45
C ALA A 85 -36.49 -4.54 -18.70
N ALA A 86 -35.54 -3.72 -19.14
CA ALA A 86 -34.55 -4.05 -20.14
C ALA A 86 -33.15 -3.62 -19.70
N THR A 87 -32.12 -4.17 -20.34
CA THR A 87 -30.73 -3.87 -20.04
C THR A 87 -30.03 -3.21 -21.23
N SER A 88 -29.09 -2.32 -20.92
CA SER A 88 -28.17 -1.70 -21.86
C SER A 88 -26.73 -1.85 -21.38
N VAL A 89 -25.77 -1.27 -22.06
CA VAL A 89 -24.35 -1.32 -21.65
C VAL A 89 -24.11 -0.70 -20.26
N SER A 90 -24.87 0.37 -19.92
CA SER A 90 -24.64 1.17 -18.71
C SER A 90 -25.85 1.29 -17.78
N ARG A 91 -26.98 0.68 -18.13
CA ARG A 91 -28.23 0.77 -17.34
C ARG A 91 -29.03 -0.55 -17.38
N ILE A 92 -29.71 -0.82 -16.28
CA ILE A 92 -30.94 -1.59 -16.24
C ILE A 92 -32.03 -0.54 -16.13
N TYR A 93 -33.10 -0.60 -16.91
CA TYR A 93 -34.13 0.44 -16.91
C TYR A 93 -35.54 -0.16 -17.04
N GLU A 94 -36.50 0.49 -16.41
CA GLU A 94 -37.94 0.14 -16.58
C GLU A 94 -38.40 0.42 -18.02
N ARG A 95 -39.22 -0.50 -18.57
CA ARG A 95 -39.82 -0.32 -19.92
C ARG A 95 -40.92 0.71 -19.94
N SER A 96 -41.69 0.83 -18.85
CA SER A 96 -42.87 1.65 -18.74
C SER A 96 -42.73 2.83 -17.78
N GLY A 97 -41.55 3.05 -17.20
CA GLY A 97 -41.26 4.06 -16.20
C GLY A 97 -39.94 4.78 -16.42
N ALA A 98 -39.55 5.60 -15.43
CA ALA A 98 -38.28 6.32 -15.41
C ALA A 98 -37.26 5.70 -14.44
N GLY A 99 -37.57 4.53 -13.88
CA GLY A 99 -36.65 3.81 -12.98
C GLY A 99 -35.45 3.25 -13.71
N TYR A 100 -34.30 3.28 -13.04
CA TYR A 100 -33.06 2.72 -13.60
C TYR A 100 -32.02 2.36 -12.52
N VAL A 101 -31.12 1.45 -12.89
CA VAL A 101 -29.88 1.16 -12.17
C VAL A 101 -28.70 1.63 -12.99
N THR A 102 -27.74 2.30 -12.38
CA THR A 102 -26.50 2.74 -13.02
C THR A 102 -25.35 2.80 -12.03
N TYR A 103 -24.17 3.23 -12.47
CA TYR A 103 -22.97 3.31 -11.64
C TYR A 103 -22.29 4.69 -11.77
N LEU A 104 -21.77 5.17 -10.63
CA LEU A 104 -21.13 6.47 -10.48
C LEU A 104 -19.68 6.29 -10.03
N GLY A 105 -18.81 7.18 -10.47
CA GLY A 105 -17.45 7.34 -10.00
C GLY A 105 -17.20 8.77 -9.51
N LYS A 106 -16.01 9.05 -9.00
CA LYS A 106 -15.63 10.36 -8.45
C LYS A 106 -15.90 11.54 -9.36
N ASP A 107 -15.84 11.34 -10.68
CA ASP A 107 -16.04 12.40 -11.68
C ASP A 107 -17.53 12.71 -11.93
N SER A 108 -18.45 11.93 -11.36
CA SER A 108 -19.91 12.08 -11.50
C SER A 108 -20.52 13.07 -10.49
N ASN A 109 -19.73 13.82 -9.74
CA ASN A 109 -20.18 14.77 -8.70
C ASN A 109 -21.02 15.97 -9.23
N ARG A 110 -21.33 16.02 -10.53
CA ARG A 110 -22.07 17.14 -11.16
C ARG A 110 -23.48 16.79 -11.60
N GLU A 111 -23.98 15.60 -11.34
CA GLU A 111 -25.34 15.22 -11.67
C GLU A 111 -26.30 15.61 -10.53
N ASP A 112 -26.67 16.89 -10.46
CA ASP A 112 -27.78 17.37 -9.65
C ASP A 112 -29.11 16.88 -10.24
N GLY A 113 -30.02 16.38 -9.38
CA GLY A 113 -31.39 16.07 -9.78
C GLY A 113 -31.80 14.60 -9.70
N PHE A 114 -30.94 13.67 -9.32
CA PHE A 114 -31.37 12.30 -9.06
C PHE A 114 -32.02 12.13 -7.67
N SER A 115 -32.88 11.11 -7.57
CA SER A 115 -33.58 10.77 -6.33
C SER A 115 -33.39 9.30 -6.04
N PRO A 116 -32.24 8.90 -5.46
CA PRO A 116 -31.89 7.50 -5.24
C PRO A 116 -32.90 6.82 -4.31
N LEU A 117 -33.35 5.63 -4.69
CA LEU A 117 -33.99 4.71 -3.79
C LEU A 117 -32.93 3.90 -3.03
N TYR A 118 -31.92 3.39 -3.76
CA TYR A 118 -30.79 2.70 -3.15
C TYR A 118 -29.45 3.31 -3.58
N GLY A 119 -28.55 3.44 -2.58
CA GLY A 119 -27.11 3.64 -2.78
C GLY A 119 -26.37 2.34 -2.43
N LEU A 120 -25.66 1.78 -3.38
CA LEU A 120 -24.87 0.56 -3.23
C LEU A 120 -23.38 0.95 -3.21
N ILE A 121 -22.85 1.11 -2.00
CA ILE A 121 -21.46 1.60 -1.78
C ILE A 121 -20.55 0.39 -1.61
N ASP A 122 -19.69 0.15 -2.58
CA ASP A 122 -18.70 -0.94 -2.53
C ASP A 122 -17.31 -0.41 -2.20
N GLU A 123 -16.52 -1.24 -1.51
CA GLU A 123 -15.14 -0.96 -1.10
C GLU A 123 -14.98 0.39 -0.38
N TYR A 124 -15.85 0.67 0.61
CA TYR A 124 -15.87 1.96 1.32
C TYR A 124 -14.53 2.29 2.01
N HIS A 125 -13.75 1.28 2.42
CA HIS A 125 -12.40 1.49 2.98
C HIS A 125 -11.44 2.24 2.06
N ALA A 126 -11.68 2.20 0.74
CA ALA A 126 -10.85 2.88 -0.25
C ALA A 126 -11.28 4.34 -0.51
N HIS A 127 -12.43 4.78 0.01
CA HIS A 127 -12.91 6.15 -0.16
C HIS A 127 -12.06 7.14 0.66
N PRO A 128 -11.52 8.20 0.04
CA PRO A 128 -10.70 9.18 0.74
C PRO A 128 -11.49 10.08 1.68
N ASN A 129 -12.79 10.25 1.42
CA ASN A 129 -13.76 11.02 2.22
C ASN A 129 -15.18 10.52 1.96
N ASP A 130 -16.14 11.02 2.70
CA ASP A 130 -17.58 10.64 2.65
C ASP A 130 -18.34 11.33 1.52
N GLY A 131 -17.71 12.18 0.71
CA GLY A 131 -18.39 13.05 -0.25
C GLY A 131 -19.38 12.32 -1.16
N MET A 132 -18.99 11.17 -1.73
CA MET A 132 -19.87 10.38 -2.59
C MET A 132 -21.06 9.77 -1.83
N VAL A 133 -20.84 9.32 -0.59
CA VAL A 133 -21.91 8.80 0.27
C VAL A 133 -22.91 9.89 0.59
N HIS A 134 -22.43 11.10 0.95
CA HIS A 134 -23.28 12.26 1.21
C HIS A 134 -24.09 12.70 -0.01
N VAL A 135 -23.50 12.69 -1.20
CA VAL A 135 -24.23 13.02 -2.45
C VAL A 135 -25.40 12.06 -2.66
N ILE A 136 -25.20 10.76 -2.49
CA ILE A 136 -26.27 9.77 -2.60
C ILE A 136 -27.33 9.98 -1.52
N GLU A 137 -26.95 10.12 -0.26
CA GLU A 137 -27.87 10.25 0.87
C GLU A 137 -28.67 11.57 0.81
N SER A 138 -28.05 12.66 0.40
CA SER A 138 -28.77 13.93 0.22
C SER A 138 -29.84 13.87 -0.88
N GLY A 139 -29.58 13.12 -1.96
CA GLY A 139 -30.56 12.87 -3.01
C GLY A 139 -31.76 12.00 -2.57
N MET A 140 -31.58 11.20 -1.52
CA MET A 140 -32.62 10.30 -0.99
C MET A 140 -33.75 10.99 -0.21
N ILE A 141 -33.60 12.26 0.16
CA ILE A 141 -34.53 12.98 1.05
C ILE A 141 -35.97 12.98 0.56
N LYS A 142 -36.18 12.81 -0.74
CA LYS A 142 -37.54 12.78 -1.36
C LYS A 142 -38.16 11.38 -1.35
N ARG A 143 -37.46 10.35 -0.93
CA ARG A 143 -37.92 8.96 -0.91
C ARG A 143 -38.46 8.59 0.46
N ALA A 144 -39.61 7.89 0.49
CA ALA A 144 -40.24 7.46 1.73
C ALA A 144 -39.46 6.37 2.46
N SER A 145 -38.80 5.48 1.72
CA SER A 145 -38.04 4.35 2.28
C SER A 145 -36.74 4.11 1.53
N PRO A 146 -35.81 5.09 1.55
CA PRO A 146 -34.51 4.92 0.89
C PRO A 146 -33.63 3.96 1.68
N PHE A 147 -32.60 3.41 1.03
CA PHE A 147 -31.65 2.53 1.71
C PHE A 147 -30.22 2.69 1.17
N THR A 148 -29.30 2.99 2.06
CA THR A 148 -27.85 2.97 1.76
C THR A 148 -27.25 1.64 2.22
N TRP A 149 -26.71 0.90 1.30
CA TRP A 149 -25.93 -0.31 1.58
C TRP A 149 -24.46 -0.03 1.43
N ILE A 150 -23.71 -0.24 2.49
CA ILE A 150 -22.26 -0.07 2.53
C ILE A 150 -21.64 -1.45 2.77
N ILE A 151 -20.79 -1.87 1.85
CA ILE A 151 -20.06 -3.14 1.98
C ILE A 151 -18.56 -2.90 1.80
N THR A 152 -17.75 -3.53 2.65
CA THR A 152 -16.32 -3.24 2.66
C THR A 152 -15.49 -4.36 3.29
N THR A 153 -14.17 -4.27 3.10
CA THR A 153 -13.14 -4.91 3.94
C THR A 153 -12.51 -3.86 4.85
N ALA A 154 -11.58 -4.27 5.70
CA ALA A 154 -10.62 -3.36 6.30
C ALA A 154 -9.64 -2.82 5.25
N GLY A 155 -8.95 -1.74 5.59
CA GLY A 155 -7.96 -1.08 4.75
C GLY A 155 -6.71 -0.66 5.54
N THR A 156 -5.95 0.25 4.95
CA THR A 156 -4.69 0.76 5.50
C THR A 156 -4.80 2.18 6.09
N ASN A 157 -6.02 2.70 6.22
CA ASN A 157 -6.30 4.00 6.81
C ASN A 157 -7.26 3.88 8.02
N PRO A 158 -6.76 3.55 9.21
CA PRO A 158 -7.58 3.34 10.41
C PRO A 158 -8.16 4.62 11.01
N VAL A 159 -7.84 5.79 10.43
CA VAL A 159 -8.42 7.11 10.79
C VAL A 159 -9.26 7.69 9.65
N GLY A 160 -9.52 6.91 8.61
CA GLY A 160 -10.35 7.32 7.48
C GLY A 160 -11.85 7.19 7.76
N PRO A 161 -12.70 7.71 6.85
CA PRO A 161 -14.15 7.78 7.05
C PRO A 161 -14.79 6.41 7.29
N CYS A 162 -14.32 5.36 6.61
CA CYS A 162 -14.82 4.01 6.81
C CYS A 162 -14.48 3.46 8.20
N ALA A 163 -13.26 3.68 8.70
CA ALA A 163 -12.86 3.23 10.03
C ALA A 163 -13.60 3.99 11.14
N GLU A 164 -13.80 5.31 10.96
CA GLU A 164 -14.60 6.10 11.89
C GLU A 164 -16.07 5.68 11.88
N PHE A 165 -16.62 5.35 10.72
CA PHE A 165 -17.98 4.82 10.61
C PHE A 165 -18.09 3.47 11.33
N GLU A 166 -17.13 2.56 11.13
CA GLU A 166 -17.07 1.27 11.83
C GLU A 166 -17.00 1.44 13.34
N LYS A 167 -16.18 2.37 13.83
CA LYS A 167 -16.07 2.65 15.27
C LYS A 167 -17.45 3.02 15.86
N ARG A 168 -18.19 3.89 15.17
CA ARG A 168 -19.57 4.24 15.59
C ARG A 168 -20.54 3.07 15.49
N ALA A 169 -20.40 2.23 14.45
CA ALA A 169 -21.21 1.02 14.32
C ALA A 169 -20.93 0.01 15.44
N LYS A 170 -19.67 -0.17 15.83
CA LYS A 170 -19.29 -1.00 17.00
C LYS A 170 -19.83 -0.45 18.32
N GLN A 171 -19.77 0.86 18.54
CA GLN A 171 -20.38 1.50 19.70
C GLN A 171 -21.91 1.26 19.77
N MET A 172 -22.60 1.31 18.63
CA MET A 172 -24.02 0.98 18.57
C MET A 172 -24.28 -0.50 18.87
N LEU A 173 -23.48 -1.41 18.31
CA LEU A 173 -23.63 -2.85 18.57
C LEU A 173 -23.35 -3.21 20.04
N ASN A 174 -22.45 -2.50 20.68
CA ASN A 174 -22.14 -2.67 22.11
C ASN A 174 -23.18 -1.99 23.04
N GLY A 175 -24.08 -1.17 22.50
CA GLY A 175 -25.08 -0.45 23.28
C GLY A 175 -24.62 0.90 23.85
N ASP A 176 -23.42 1.38 23.48
CA ASP A 176 -22.85 2.66 23.95
C ASP A 176 -23.62 3.85 23.34
N ILE A 177 -24.14 3.67 22.12
CA ILE A 177 -24.98 4.66 21.43
C ILE A 177 -26.21 3.99 20.83
N ILE A 178 -27.31 4.74 20.72
CA ILE A 178 -28.57 4.27 20.13
C ILE A 178 -28.67 4.80 18.69
N ASN A 179 -28.75 3.89 17.72
CA ASN A 179 -29.08 4.23 16.33
C ASN A 179 -30.00 3.15 15.74
N GLU A 180 -31.29 3.36 15.83
CA GLU A 180 -32.31 2.42 15.37
C GLU A 180 -32.43 2.31 13.84
N GLN A 181 -31.80 3.25 13.10
CA GLN A 181 -31.84 3.28 11.64
C GLN A 181 -30.64 2.58 10.98
N LEU A 182 -29.61 2.19 11.76
CA LEU A 182 -28.44 1.48 11.28
C LEU A 182 -28.56 -0.03 11.56
N LEU A 183 -28.36 -0.82 10.52
CA LEU A 183 -28.12 -2.27 10.63
C LEU A 183 -26.65 -2.55 10.35
N ALA A 184 -25.93 -3.16 11.26
CA ALA A 184 -24.50 -3.44 11.08
C ALA A 184 -24.17 -4.92 11.26
N PHE A 185 -23.32 -5.44 10.38
CA PHE A 185 -22.70 -6.76 10.46
C PHE A 185 -21.18 -6.58 10.28
N ILE A 186 -20.42 -6.95 11.30
CA ILE A 186 -18.97 -6.80 11.31
C ILE A 186 -18.36 -8.18 11.57
N PHE A 187 -17.67 -8.70 10.56
CA PHE A 187 -16.96 -9.97 10.59
C PHE A 187 -15.46 -9.67 10.59
N ASP A 188 -14.87 -9.58 11.76
CA ASP A 188 -13.44 -9.39 11.97
C ASP A 188 -12.95 -10.20 13.17
N LEU A 189 -11.64 -10.18 13.41
CA LEU A 189 -11.07 -10.75 14.62
C LEU A 189 -11.36 -9.82 15.81
N ASP A 190 -11.49 -10.41 17.00
CA ASP A 190 -11.58 -9.65 18.23
C ASP A 190 -10.22 -9.01 18.58
N GLU A 191 -10.22 -7.96 19.41
CA GLU A 191 -9.03 -7.14 19.71
C GLU A 191 -7.86 -7.96 20.28
N ASN A 192 -8.16 -9.02 21.05
CA ASN A 192 -7.17 -9.87 21.69
C ASN A 192 -6.89 -11.18 20.93
N ASP A 193 -7.48 -11.36 19.75
CA ASP A 193 -7.23 -12.56 18.95
C ASP A 193 -5.84 -12.52 18.32
N ASP A 194 -5.13 -13.64 18.40
CA ASP A 194 -3.92 -13.84 17.62
C ASP A 194 -4.29 -14.08 16.14
N TRP A 195 -3.89 -13.18 15.27
CA TRP A 195 -4.13 -13.28 13.83
C TRP A 195 -3.41 -14.45 13.17
N GLN A 196 -2.37 -15.01 13.80
CA GLN A 196 -1.62 -16.16 13.32
C GLN A 196 -2.32 -17.49 13.66
N ASP A 197 -3.20 -17.50 14.67
CA ASP A 197 -3.97 -18.70 15.01
C ASP A 197 -5.13 -18.91 14.02
N GLU A 198 -5.03 -19.97 13.23
CA GLU A 198 -6.04 -20.37 12.21
C GLU A 198 -7.45 -20.49 12.79
N LYS A 199 -7.60 -20.80 14.09
CA LYS A 199 -8.90 -20.91 14.76
C LYS A 199 -9.69 -19.60 14.76
N ASN A 200 -9.01 -18.46 14.64
CA ASN A 200 -9.63 -17.14 14.62
C ASN A 200 -10.09 -16.70 13.22
N TRP A 201 -9.55 -17.31 12.15
CA TRP A 201 -9.83 -16.90 10.77
C TRP A 201 -11.30 -17.00 10.35
N PRO A 202 -12.10 -18.00 10.85
CA PRO A 202 -13.53 -18.07 10.56
C PRO A 202 -14.32 -16.84 11.00
N LYS A 203 -13.87 -16.10 12.05
CA LYS A 203 -14.55 -14.88 12.52
C LYS A 203 -14.64 -13.81 11.42
N ALA A 204 -13.61 -13.67 10.59
CA ALA A 204 -13.58 -12.76 9.46
C ALA A 204 -14.18 -13.36 8.17
N ASN A 205 -14.35 -14.68 8.12
CA ASN A 205 -14.72 -15.44 6.92
C ASN A 205 -15.95 -16.31 7.15
N PRO A 206 -17.16 -15.73 7.24
CA PRO A 206 -18.40 -16.50 7.47
C PRO A 206 -18.73 -17.47 6.34
N SER A 207 -18.17 -17.29 5.14
CA SER A 207 -18.33 -18.20 4.00
C SER A 207 -17.19 -19.21 3.86
N LEU A 208 -16.42 -19.47 4.95
CA LEU A 208 -15.36 -20.46 4.96
C LEU A 208 -15.94 -21.86 4.70
N GLY A 209 -15.33 -22.60 3.76
CA GLY A 209 -15.81 -23.89 3.29
C GLY A 209 -16.84 -23.81 2.16
N ILE A 210 -17.32 -22.61 1.79
CA ILE A 210 -18.26 -22.36 0.68
C ILE A 210 -17.56 -21.59 -0.44
N SER A 211 -17.31 -20.28 -0.24
CA SER A 211 -16.63 -19.41 -1.21
C SER A 211 -15.20 -19.09 -0.84
N VAL A 212 -14.82 -19.28 0.42
CA VAL A 212 -13.45 -19.14 0.93
C VAL A 212 -12.94 -20.53 1.32
N HIS A 213 -11.78 -20.92 0.81
CA HIS A 213 -11.16 -22.21 1.09
C HIS A 213 -10.01 -22.06 2.08
N ILE A 214 -9.96 -22.93 3.10
CA ILE A 214 -8.95 -22.87 4.16
C ILE A 214 -7.53 -23.00 3.62
N ASP A 215 -7.29 -23.83 2.62
CA ASP A 215 -5.96 -24.02 2.03
C ASP A 215 -5.48 -22.78 1.29
N THR A 216 -6.39 -21.99 0.71
CA THR A 216 -6.07 -20.68 0.13
C THR A 216 -5.63 -19.71 1.23
N LEU A 217 -6.34 -19.67 2.36
CA LEU A 217 -5.95 -18.83 3.51
C LEU A 217 -4.59 -19.24 4.08
N ARG A 218 -4.32 -20.55 4.21
CA ARG A 218 -3.02 -21.07 4.65
C ARG A 218 -1.90 -20.64 3.70
N SER A 219 -2.12 -20.73 2.39
CA SER A 219 -1.15 -20.28 1.39
C SER A 219 -0.86 -18.78 1.51
N GLU A 220 -1.89 -17.95 1.63
CA GLU A 220 -1.74 -16.50 1.82
C GLU A 220 -1.08 -16.15 3.16
N TYR A 221 -1.36 -16.89 4.23
CA TYR A 221 -0.68 -16.77 5.51
C TYR A 221 0.81 -17.10 5.40
N GLN A 222 1.18 -18.19 4.72
CA GLN A 222 2.60 -18.52 4.50
C GLN A 222 3.33 -17.39 3.76
N LYS A 223 2.71 -16.79 2.75
CA LYS A 223 3.27 -15.60 2.09
C LYS A 223 3.38 -14.41 3.06
N ALA A 224 2.39 -14.21 3.91
CA ALA A 224 2.40 -13.11 4.89
C ALA A 224 3.57 -13.20 5.87
N ILE A 225 3.94 -14.39 6.33
CA ILE A 225 5.06 -14.58 7.27
C ILE A 225 6.44 -14.66 6.59
N THR A 226 6.50 -14.98 5.28
CA THR A 226 7.78 -15.22 4.57
C THR A 226 8.17 -14.13 3.58
N GLU A 227 7.19 -13.38 3.01
CA GLU A 227 7.43 -12.46 1.90
C GLU A 227 7.40 -10.97 2.30
N GLY A 228 7.31 -10.68 3.60
CA GLY A 228 7.49 -9.34 4.14
C GLY A 228 6.19 -8.56 4.41
N ILE A 229 6.39 -7.34 4.92
CA ILE A 229 5.36 -6.47 5.52
C ILE A 229 4.17 -6.18 4.59
N GLN A 230 4.39 -6.12 3.28
CA GLN A 230 3.34 -5.92 2.29
C GLN A 230 2.34 -7.08 2.27
N LYS A 231 2.85 -8.31 2.28
CA LYS A 231 2.03 -9.53 2.26
C LYS A 231 1.31 -9.72 3.58
N GLU A 232 1.99 -9.45 4.70
CA GLU A 232 1.38 -9.44 6.03
C GLU A 232 0.22 -8.43 6.09
N SER A 233 0.45 -7.18 5.66
CA SER A 233 -0.59 -6.16 5.62
C SER A 233 -1.78 -6.57 4.74
N ASN A 234 -1.52 -7.16 3.57
CA ASN A 234 -2.56 -7.65 2.68
C ASN A 234 -3.36 -8.80 3.31
N PHE A 235 -2.70 -9.75 3.96
CA PHE A 235 -3.37 -10.86 4.63
C PHE A 235 -4.27 -10.36 5.77
N LYS A 236 -3.73 -9.49 6.63
CA LYS A 236 -4.48 -8.86 7.73
C LYS A 236 -5.70 -8.08 7.23
N THR A 237 -5.54 -7.23 6.23
CA THR A 237 -6.63 -6.37 5.74
C THR A 237 -7.65 -7.13 4.91
N LYS A 238 -7.20 -7.96 3.96
CA LYS A 238 -8.06 -8.56 2.95
C LYS A 238 -8.65 -9.91 3.37
N ASN A 239 -7.89 -10.71 4.14
CA ASN A 239 -8.29 -12.06 4.53
C ASN A 239 -8.79 -12.15 5.97
N LEU A 240 -8.31 -11.27 6.87
CA LEU A 240 -8.71 -11.28 8.28
C LEU A 240 -9.48 -10.01 8.70
N ASN A 241 -9.66 -9.08 7.77
CA ASN A 241 -10.48 -7.88 7.99
C ASN A 241 -9.99 -6.97 9.12
N ILE A 242 -8.67 -6.99 9.39
CA ILE A 242 -7.99 -6.21 10.43
C ILE A 242 -7.51 -4.89 9.82
N TRP A 243 -7.82 -3.76 10.45
CA TRP A 243 -7.23 -2.47 10.08
C TRP A 243 -5.73 -2.45 10.36
N VAL A 244 -4.95 -2.05 9.36
CA VAL A 244 -3.50 -1.88 9.47
C VAL A 244 -3.17 -0.41 9.25
N GLN A 245 -2.27 0.14 10.08
CA GLN A 245 -1.81 1.51 9.85
C GLN A 245 -1.03 1.60 8.55
N SER A 246 -1.29 2.64 7.76
CA SER A 246 -0.53 2.93 6.54
C SER A 246 0.95 3.25 6.79
N SER A 247 1.31 3.48 8.05
CA SER A 247 2.69 3.73 8.49
C SER A 247 3.03 2.77 9.63
N GLN A 248 4.11 2.02 9.48
CA GLN A 248 4.56 0.98 10.43
C GLN A 248 6.07 1.10 10.60
N GLY A 249 6.59 0.70 11.77
CA GLY A 249 8.03 0.48 11.95
C GLY A 249 8.53 -0.59 10.99
N PHE A 250 9.73 -0.41 10.43
CA PHE A 250 10.25 -1.29 9.38
C PHE A 250 10.67 -2.66 9.93
N ILE A 251 11.78 -2.70 10.65
CA ILE A 251 12.33 -3.95 11.21
C ILE A 251 12.74 -3.72 12.66
N SER A 252 12.49 -4.72 13.52
CA SER A 252 12.91 -4.62 14.90
C SER A 252 14.43 -4.48 15.02
N ASP A 253 14.89 -3.66 15.97
CA ASP A 253 16.30 -3.38 16.24
C ASP A 253 17.10 -4.68 16.46
N GLU A 254 16.52 -5.65 17.15
CA GLU A 254 17.12 -6.95 17.40
C GLU A 254 17.40 -7.74 16.10
N LYS A 255 16.42 -7.82 15.20
CA LYS A 255 16.58 -8.52 13.91
C LYS A 255 17.62 -7.83 13.03
N PHE A 256 17.59 -6.51 12.97
CA PHE A 256 18.56 -5.73 12.20
C PHE A 256 19.98 -5.97 12.72
N LYS A 257 20.21 -5.80 14.01
CA LYS A 257 21.51 -6.05 14.65
C LYS A 257 22.05 -7.46 14.43
N ARG A 258 21.19 -8.47 14.47
CA ARG A 258 21.58 -9.88 14.25
C ARG A 258 22.05 -10.17 12.82
N SER A 259 21.63 -9.38 11.84
CA SER A 259 22.08 -9.57 10.46
C SER A 259 23.50 -9.05 10.25
N GLY A 260 23.94 -8.02 11.01
CA GLY A 260 25.26 -7.41 10.87
C GLY A 260 26.35 -8.09 11.69
N LYS A 261 27.56 -8.20 11.11
CA LYS A 261 28.81 -8.60 11.78
C LYS A 261 29.92 -7.65 11.36
N PRO A 262 30.85 -7.28 12.28
CA PRO A 262 32.03 -6.52 11.89
C PRO A 262 32.81 -7.25 10.78
N PHE A 263 33.32 -6.52 9.83
CA PHE A 263 34.18 -7.00 8.76
C PHE A 263 35.18 -5.91 8.37
N ASP A 264 36.31 -6.29 7.78
CA ASP A 264 37.26 -5.35 7.23
C ASP A 264 36.77 -4.82 5.87
N PRO A 265 36.52 -3.50 5.71
CA PRO A 265 36.11 -2.92 4.44
C PRO A 265 37.06 -3.19 3.27
N SER A 266 38.35 -3.42 3.52
CA SER A 266 39.33 -3.77 2.47
C SER A 266 39.05 -5.12 1.79
N SER A 267 38.31 -6.00 2.45
CA SER A 267 37.85 -7.28 1.87
C SER A 267 36.88 -7.12 0.70
N LEU A 268 36.36 -5.91 0.49
CA LEU A 268 35.45 -5.58 -0.60
C LEU A 268 36.15 -4.93 -1.80
N ASP A 269 37.46 -4.66 -1.73
CA ASP A 269 38.24 -4.04 -2.80
C ASP A 269 38.11 -4.85 -4.09
N GLY A 270 37.85 -4.16 -5.21
CA GLY A 270 37.63 -4.79 -6.51
C GLY A 270 36.35 -5.60 -6.68
N ARG A 271 35.47 -5.68 -5.66
CA ARG A 271 34.19 -6.39 -5.76
C ARG A 271 33.13 -5.59 -6.51
N LEU A 272 32.21 -6.31 -7.15
CA LEU A 272 31.02 -5.73 -7.79
C LEU A 272 30.20 -4.93 -6.76
N CYS A 273 29.84 -3.70 -7.11
CA CYS A 273 29.21 -2.75 -6.23
C CYS A 273 28.09 -1.97 -6.93
N PHE A 274 27.03 -1.68 -6.21
CA PHE A 274 25.91 -0.82 -6.60
C PHE A 274 25.76 0.30 -5.59
N GLY A 275 25.47 1.51 -6.06
CA GLY A 275 25.35 2.69 -5.22
C GLY A 275 23.93 3.22 -5.11
N GLY A 276 23.67 3.93 -4.01
CA GLY A 276 22.50 4.79 -3.86
C GLY A 276 22.88 6.04 -3.10
N ILE A 277 22.54 7.22 -3.65
CA ILE A 277 22.80 8.53 -3.02
C ILE A 277 21.49 9.18 -2.63
N ASP A 278 21.33 9.49 -1.35
CA ASP A 278 20.25 10.33 -0.85
C ASP A 278 20.84 11.67 -0.36
N LEU A 279 20.67 12.70 -1.17
CA LEU A 279 21.15 14.05 -0.89
C LEU A 279 20.15 14.76 0.01
N SER A 280 20.60 15.28 1.13
CA SER A 280 19.79 16.17 1.99
C SER A 280 19.79 17.61 1.47
N LYS A 281 18.90 18.45 2.01
CA LYS A 281 19.09 19.89 1.95
C LYS A 281 20.39 20.25 2.69
N SER A 282 21.13 21.23 2.20
CA SER A 282 22.51 21.59 2.55
C SER A 282 22.93 21.59 4.03
N ARG A 283 21.99 21.49 4.96
CA ARG A 283 22.22 21.52 6.43
C ARG A 283 21.98 20.19 7.13
N ASP A 284 21.78 19.11 6.41
CA ASP A 284 21.33 17.82 6.94
C ASP A 284 22.27 16.68 6.57
N LEU A 285 21.99 15.44 7.05
CA LEU A 285 22.78 14.26 6.67
C LEU A 285 22.61 13.94 5.18
N THR A 286 23.73 13.69 4.51
CA THR A 286 23.76 13.11 3.16
C THR A 286 24.37 11.73 3.24
N ALA A 287 23.80 10.78 2.49
CA ALA A 287 24.17 9.38 2.53
C ALA A 287 24.53 8.84 1.14
N LEU A 288 25.64 8.09 1.06
CA LEU A 288 25.98 7.17 -0.01
C LEU A 288 26.03 5.77 0.56
N ALA A 289 25.11 4.92 0.15
CA ALA A 289 25.14 3.50 0.47
C ALA A 289 25.75 2.70 -0.70
N LEU A 290 26.64 1.79 -0.37
CA LEU A 290 27.30 0.88 -1.30
C LEU A 290 26.84 -0.54 -0.97
N PHE A 291 26.24 -1.22 -1.94
CA PHE A 291 25.77 -2.60 -1.81
C PHE A 291 26.64 -3.53 -2.63
N PHE A 292 27.17 -4.55 -1.99
CA PHE A 292 28.07 -5.55 -2.57
C PHE A 292 27.36 -6.92 -2.55
N PRO A 293 26.81 -7.37 -3.69
CA PRO A 293 26.15 -8.67 -3.74
C PRO A 293 27.15 -9.80 -3.46
N SER A 294 26.65 -10.84 -2.79
CA SER A 294 27.42 -12.09 -2.64
C SER A 294 27.52 -12.78 -4.00
N GLN A 295 28.65 -13.37 -4.27
CA GLN A 295 28.89 -14.22 -5.44
C GLN A 295 28.46 -15.67 -5.20
N GLU A 296 28.28 -16.06 -3.93
CA GLU A 296 27.91 -17.41 -3.52
C GLU A 296 26.49 -17.41 -2.94
N GLU A 297 25.70 -18.39 -3.32
CA GLU A 297 24.36 -18.57 -2.79
C GLU A 297 24.37 -18.84 -1.29
N GLY A 298 23.49 -18.20 -0.55
CA GLY A 298 23.40 -18.35 0.92
C GLY A 298 24.43 -17.57 1.73
N GLN A 299 25.41 -16.92 1.10
CA GLN A 299 26.33 -16.03 1.79
C GLN A 299 25.80 -14.59 1.86
N PRO A 300 26.16 -13.83 2.90
CA PRO A 300 25.64 -12.49 3.09
C PRO A 300 26.18 -11.49 2.06
N HIS A 301 25.32 -10.64 1.56
CA HIS A 301 25.66 -9.41 0.87
C HIS A 301 26.25 -8.41 1.88
N HIS A 302 27.13 -7.52 1.43
CA HIS A 302 27.76 -6.53 2.31
C HIS A 302 27.28 -5.11 2.00
N VAL A 303 27.28 -4.27 3.02
CA VAL A 303 26.89 -2.85 2.91
C VAL A 303 27.96 -1.99 3.54
N LEU A 304 28.41 -0.98 2.81
CA LEU A 304 29.17 0.15 3.35
C LEU A 304 28.31 1.42 3.25
N LEU A 305 28.39 2.24 4.28
CA LEU A 305 27.69 3.50 4.34
C LEU A 305 28.71 4.63 4.53
N LYS A 306 28.66 5.63 3.66
CA LYS A 306 29.37 6.90 3.81
C LYS A 306 28.34 7.99 4.09
N LEU A 307 28.61 8.78 5.11
CA LEU A 307 27.71 9.83 5.60
C LEU A 307 28.47 11.13 5.78
N TRP A 308 27.84 12.23 5.42
CA TRP A 308 28.37 13.58 5.61
C TRP A 308 27.41 14.43 6.42
N CYS A 309 27.97 15.22 7.33
CA CYS A 309 27.25 16.19 8.15
C CYS A 309 28.08 17.48 8.27
N PRO A 310 27.49 18.68 8.15
CA PRO A 310 28.21 19.93 8.46
C PRO A 310 28.66 19.93 9.92
N ARG A 311 29.94 20.32 10.15
CA ARG A 311 30.53 20.28 11.49
C ARG A 311 29.77 21.19 12.46
N ASP A 312 29.37 22.39 12.02
CA ASP A 312 28.71 23.36 12.87
C ASP A 312 27.32 22.89 13.32
N ASN A 313 26.67 22.05 12.50
CA ASN A 313 25.36 21.48 12.80
C ASN A 313 25.44 20.18 13.64
N ALA A 314 26.56 19.46 13.61
CA ALA A 314 26.68 18.15 14.25
C ALA A 314 26.43 18.19 15.78
N ILE A 315 26.88 19.27 16.47
CA ILE A 315 26.67 19.45 17.91
C ILE A 315 25.19 19.71 18.23
N GLU A 316 24.55 20.60 17.46
CA GLU A 316 23.13 20.90 17.62
C GLU A 316 22.27 19.66 17.30
N ARG A 317 22.60 18.96 16.23
CA ARG A 317 21.95 17.69 15.84
C ARG A 317 22.09 16.63 16.91
N SER A 318 23.25 16.51 17.55
CA SER A 318 23.42 15.55 18.66
C SER A 318 22.41 15.78 19.78
N ARG A 319 22.05 17.04 20.04
CA ARG A 319 21.04 17.37 21.06
C ARG A 319 19.61 17.11 20.59
N LEU A 320 19.30 17.47 19.34
CA LEU A 320 17.96 17.34 18.77
C LEU A 320 17.60 15.86 18.55
N ASP A 321 18.50 15.10 17.93
CA ASP A 321 18.28 13.72 17.53
C ASP A 321 18.59 12.72 18.69
N GLY A 322 19.17 13.22 19.80
CA GLY A 322 19.49 12.43 20.99
C GLY A 322 20.60 11.38 20.76
N VAL A 323 21.49 11.59 19.80
CA VAL A 323 22.53 10.64 19.41
C VAL A 323 23.92 11.30 19.24
N PRO A 324 25.03 10.58 19.40
CA PRO A 324 26.36 11.14 19.51
C PRO A 324 27.05 11.34 18.14
N TYR A 325 26.61 12.32 17.31
CA TYR A 325 27.20 12.58 15.99
C TYR A 325 28.72 12.80 16.05
N MET A 326 29.19 13.55 17.06
CA MET A 326 30.63 13.82 17.22
C MET A 326 31.43 12.55 17.51
N GLN A 327 30.88 11.61 18.30
CA GLN A 327 31.52 10.33 18.57
C GLN A 327 31.52 9.46 17.30
N TRP A 328 30.39 9.42 16.58
CA TRP A 328 30.32 8.69 15.31
C TRP A 328 31.30 9.23 14.27
N ALA A 329 31.56 10.55 14.29
CA ALA A 329 32.57 11.13 13.43
C ALA A 329 33.98 10.75 13.87
N ALA A 330 34.28 10.77 15.18
CA ALA A 330 35.57 10.31 15.71
C ALA A 330 35.85 8.84 15.41
N ASP A 331 34.78 8.02 15.41
CA ASP A 331 34.86 6.57 15.10
C ASP A 331 34.85 6.28 13.57
N GLY A 332 34.76 7.32 12.72
CA GLY A 332 34.83 7.21 11.26
C GLY A 332 33.54 6.78 10.57
N TYR A 333 32.37 6.86 11.24
CA TYR A 333 31.06 6.56 10.65
C TYR A 333 30.41 7.75 9.95
N ILE A 334 30.81 8.97 10.27
CA ILE A 334 30.32 10.22 9.67
C ILE A 334 31.53 11.11 9.34
N ASP A 335 31.60 11.62 8.11
CA ASP A 335 32.56 12.64 7.71
C ASP A 335 31.97 14.02 7.99
N LEU A 336 32.67 14.83 8.80
CA LEU A 336 32.29 16.21 9.07
C LEU A 336 32.84 17.13 8.00
N THR A 337 31.97 17.84 7.30
CA THR A 337 32.36 18.90 6.35
C THR A 337 32.53 20.23 7.09
N GLU A 338 33.40 21.13 6.58
CA GLU A 338 33.59 22.45 7.18
C GLU A 338 32.33 23.32 7.01
N GLY A 339 32.09 24.20 8.02
CA GLY A 339 30.97 25.14 8.03
C GLY A 339 29.61 24.53 8.38
N ASP A 340 28.55 25.25 7.99
CA ASP A 340 27.15 24.97 8.29
C ASP A 340 26.37 24.29 7.14
N ILE A 341 27.04 24.09 5.98
CA ILE A 341 26.47 23.42 4.79
C ILE A 341 27.40 22.31 4.32
N ILE A 342 26.82 21.31 3.64
CA ILE A 342 27.61 20.26 2.99
C ILE A 342 28.22 20.82 1.69
N HIS A 343 29.54 20.84 1.63
CA HIS A 343 30.24 21.12 0.39
C HIS A 343 30.29 19.88 -0.49
N TYR A 344 29.66 19.91 -1.64
CA TYR A 344 29.53 18.81 -2.56
C TYR A 344 30.84 18.21 -3.06
N GLY A 345 31.96 18.97 -3.00
CA GLY A 345 33.29 18.45 -3.31
C GLY A 345 33.70 17.24 -2.47
N TYR A 346 33.32 17.16 -1.19
CA TYR A 346 33.57 15.99 -0.33
C TYR A 346 32.87 14.76 -0.85
N ILE A 347 31.58 14.90 -1.21
CA ILE A 347 30.77 13.78 -1.73
C ILE A 347 31.34 13.33 -3.07
N LYS A 348 31.65 14.27 -3.97
CA LYS A 348 32.23 14.00 -5.29
C LYS A 348 33.54 13.20 -5.18
N ASN A 349 34.48 13.68 -4.36
CA ASN A 349 35.77 13.02 -4.20
C ASN A 349 35.63 11.60 -3.62
N ALA A 350 34.79 11.43 -2.60
CA ALA A 350 34.55 10.13 -2.00
C ALA A 350 33.85 9.16 -2.96
N PHE A 351 32.93 9.67 -3.81
CA PHE A 351 32.29 8.87 -4.84
C PHE A 351 33.29 8.39 -5.90
N LEU A 352 34.15 9.28 -6.41
CA LEU A 352 35.18 8.94 -7.38
C LEU A 352 36.21 7.96 -6.80
N GLU A 353 36.53 8.08 -5.52
CA GLU A 353 37.36 7.09 -4.80
C GLU A 353 36.69 5.70 -4.82
N CYS A 354 35.40 5.62 -4.51
CA CYS A 354 34.64 4.36 -4.57
C CYS A 354 34.64 3.75 -5.98
N VAL A 355 34.46 4.57 -7.02
CA VAL A 355 34.51 4.12 -8.43
C VAL A 355 35.89 3.55 -8.80
N ARG A 356 36.98 4.10 -8.25
CA ARG A 356 38.34 3.58 -8.47
C ARG A 356 38.64 2.32 -7.69
N LYS A 357 38.05 2.20 -6.49
CA LYS A 357 38.34 1.13 -5.52
C LYS A 357 37.54 -0.14 -5.79
N TYR A 358 36.32 -0.01 -6.25
CA TYR A 358 35.39 -1.12 -6.44
C TYR A 358 35.02 -1.32 -7.93
N GLN A 359 34.56 -2.50 -8.29
CA GLN A 359 33.93 -2.71 -9.59
C GLN A 359 32.50 -2.10 -9.54
N PHE A 360 32.46 -0.78 -9.60
CA PHE A 360 31.23 0.00 -9.44
C PHE A 360 30.38 -0.08 -10.71
N HIS A 361 29.17 -0.67 -10.61
CA HIS A 361 28.31 -0.91 -11.77
C HIS A 361 27.40 0.29 -12.08
N SER A 362 26.59 0.71 -11.11
CA SER A 362 25.64 1.82 -11.25
C SER A 362 25.29 2.43 -9.90
N CYS A 363 24.77 3.65 -9.92
CA CYS A 363 24.32 4.36 -8.74
C CYS A 363 23.02 5.11 -8.97
N ALA A 364 22.04 4.87 -8.10
CA ALA A 364 20.79 5.61 -8.07
C ALA A 364 20.88 6.89 -7.24
N TYR A 365 20.22 7.94 -7.70
CA TYR A 365 20.01 9.18 -6.94
C TYR A 365 18.55 9.62 -7.01
N ASP A 366 18.08 10.46 -6.07
CA ASP A 366 16.71 10.97 -6.12
C ASP A 366 16.48 11.82 -7.38
N ARG A 367 15.64 11.31 -8.27
CA ARG A 367 15.33 11.93 -9.57
C ARG A 367 14.84 13.39 -9.46
N TRP A 368 14.19 13.73 -8.35
CA TRP A 368 13.67 15.08 -8.11
C TRP A 368 14.72 16.05 -7.53
N ARG A 369 15.93 15.54 -7.25
CA ARG A 369 17.07 16.30 -6.79
C ARG A 369 18.25 16.13 -7.73
N GLN A 370 18.25 16.91 -8.80
CA GLN A 370 19.43 17.09 -9.65
C GLN A 370 20.26 18.23 -9.05
N ASP A 371 20.87 17.97 -7.90
CA ASP A 371 21.78 18.90 -7.29
C ASP A 371 23.07 19.00 -8.12
N GLU A 372 23.80 20.12 -7.96
CA GLU A 372 25.05 20.43 -8.67
C GLU A 372 26.05 19.25 -8.65
N VAL A 373 26.15 18.53 -7.52
CA VAL A 373 27.02 17.35 -7.38
C VAL A 373 26.72 16.24 -8.38
N ILE A 374 25.46 16.02 -8.73
CA ILE A 374 25.08 14.97 -9.71
C ILE A 374 25.46 15.41 -11.12
N VAL A 375 25.33 16.71 -11.43
CA VAL A 375 25.74 17.29 -12.70
C VAL A 375 27.27 17.17 -12.85
N ASP A 376 28.01 17.61 -11.85
CA ASP A 376 29.48 17.56 -11.81
C ASP A 376 30.00 16.12 -11.93
N LEU A 377 29.36 15.16 -11.22
CA LEU A 377 29.75 13.75 -11.32
C LEU A 377 29.50 13.19 -12.73
N LYS A 378 28.39 13.56 -13.37
CA LYS A 378 28.10 13.13 -14.76
C LYS A 378 29.08 13.72 -15.75
N GLU A 379 29.51 14.96 -15.57
CA GLU A 379 30.51 15.60 -16.41
C GLU A 379 31.89 14.95 -16.24
N GLU A 380 32.31 14.67 -15.01
CA GLU A 380 33.64 14.13 -14.74
C GLU A 380 33.77 12.63 -15.10
N LEU A 381 32.71 11.85 -14.85
CA LEU A 381 32.69 10.42 -15.23
C LEU A 381 32.55 10.24 -16.75
N GLY A 382 32.14 11.28 -17.47
CA GLY A 382 31.84 11.25 -18.89
C GLY A 382 30.67 10.28 -19.19
N PRO A 383 30.42 9.97 -20.48
CA PRO A 383 29.39 9.03 -20.87
C PRO A 383 29.82 7.57 -20.61
N GLN A 384 30.30 7.26 -19.40
CA GLN A 384 30.50 5.87 -18.98
C GLN A 384 29.13 5.22 -18.88
N LEU A 385 28.76 4.55 -19.96
CA LEU A 385 27.61 3.69 -20.04
C LEU A 385 28.03 2.30 -19.58
N THR A 386 27.38 1.74 -18.58
CA THR A 386 27.22 0.29 -18.57
C THR A 386 26.56 -0.11 -19.87
N ARG A 387 26.73 -1.35 -20.36
CA ARG A 387 26.30 -1.77 -21.72
C ARG A 387 24.90 -1.33 -22.13
N THR A 388 24.02 -1.01 -21.19
CA THR A 388 22.59 -0.68 -21.40
C THR A 388 22.09 0.56 -20.65
N LYS A 389 22.79 1.09 -19.63
CA LYS A 389 22.31 2.14 -18.72
C LYS A 389 23.34 3.20 -18.42
N GLN A 390 22.85 4.37 -17.99
CA GLN A 390 23.72 5.43 -17.44
C GLN A 390 24.28 4.97 -16.09
N PHE A 391 25.54 5.28 -15.83
CA PHE A 391 26.21 4.96 -14.58
C PHE A 391 25.55 5.64 -13.36
N LEU A 392 25.02 6.86 -13.52
CA LEU A 392 24.22 7.59 -12.54
C LEU A 392 22.78 7.68 -13.02
N GLU A 393 21.86 7.04 -12.30
CA GLU A 393 20.45 6.96 -12.69
C GLU A 393 19.52 7.66 -11.69
N GLY A 394 18.54 8.39 -12.25
CA GLY A 394 17.49 9.04 -11.47
C GLY A 394 16.45 8.05 -11.00
N PHE A 395 16.39 7.81 -9.68
CA PHE A 395 15.40 6.94 -9.04
C PHE A 395 14.21 7.76 -8.54
N ALA A 396 13.01 7.44 -9.02
CA ALA A 396 11.80 8.08 -8.52
C ALA A 396 11.39 7.46 -7.17
N GLN A 397 11.42 8.25 -6.09
CA GLN A 397 11.08 7.81 -4.73
C GLN A 397 9.57 7.61 -4.53
N THR A 398 8.94 6.80 -5.40
CA THR A 398 7.52 6.45 -5.34
C THR A 398 7.30 5.12 -4.63
N PRO A 399 6.09 4.85 -4.08
CA PRO A 399 5.79 3.54 -3.50
C PRO A 399 6.02 2.39 -4.48
N GLY A 400 5.66 2.54 -5.75
CA GLY A 400 5.85 1.50 -6.77
C GLY A 400 7.31 1.09 -6.93
N ASN A 401 8.23 2.05 -7.04
CA ASN A 401 9.66 1.79 -7.24
C ASN A 401 10.34 1.27 -5.96
N PHE A 402 9.90 1.70 -4.79
CA PHE A 402 10.50 1.26 -3.52
C PHE A 402 10.01 -0.11 -3.04
N THR A 403 8.85 -0.58 -3.48
CA THR A 403 8.26 -1.82 -2.96
C THR A 403 9.21 -3.01 -3.08
N THR A 404 9.73 -3.27 -4.26
CA THR A 404 10.62 -4.42 -4.51
C THR A 404 11.94 -4.31 -3.74
N PRO A 405 12.69 -3.18 -3.78
CA PRO A 405 13.91 -3.00 -3.01
C PRO A 405 13.72 -3.14 -1.50
N ILE A 406 12.67 -2.54 -0.93
CA ILE A 406 12.38 -2.61 0.51
C ILE A 406 12.02 -4.04 0.92
N THR A 407 11.19 -4.71 0.14
CA THR A 407 10.81 -6.12 0.40
C THR A 407 12.03 -7.04 0.35
N GLU A 408 12.94 -6.83 -0.59
CA GLU A 408 14.16 -7.62 -0.69
C GLU A 408 15.14 -7.33 0.46
N LEU A 409 15.30 -6.05 0.84
CA LEU A 409 16.05 -5.65 2.03
C LEU A 409 15.53 -6.36 3.29
N GLU A 410 14.21 -6.35 3.48
CA GLU A 410 13.57 -7.03 4.62
C GLU A 410 13.84 -8.54 4.61
N LYS A 411 13.71 -9.20 3.45
CA LYS A 411 14.01 -10.62 3.30
C LYS A 411 15.46 -10.94 3.63
N MET A 412 16.40 -10.15 3.12
CA MET A 412 17.83 -10.34 3.39
C MET A 412 18.12 -10.22 4.89
N ILE A 413 17.53 -9.26 5.59
CA ILE A 413 17.70 -9.08 7.03
C ILE A 413 17.09 -10.26 7.81
N ASN A 414 15.86 -10.66 7.50
CA ASN A 414 15.18 -11.78 8.15
C ASN A 414 15.94 -13.11 7.97
N LYS A 415 16.57 -13.32 6.80
CA LYS A 415 17.40 -14.49 6.49
C LYS A 415 18.87 -14.36 6.95
N ARG A 416 19.27 -13.22 7.54
CA ARG A 416 20.65 -12.89 7.91
C ARG A 416 21.62 -12.92 6.72
N LEU A 417 21.13 -12.55 5.56
CA LEU A 417 21.87 -12.44 4.30
C LEU A 417 22.30 -11.01 3.98
N LEU A 418 22.14 -10.06 4.90
CA LEU A 418 22.68 -8.71 4.79
C LEU A 418 23.68 -8.46 5.91
N ASN A 419 24.93 -8.19 5.58
CA ASN A 419 25.95 -7.78 6.55
C ASN A 419 26.24 -6.27 6.42
N HIS A 420 25.75 -5.49 7.38
CA HIS A 420 25.93 -4.03 7.44
C HIS A 420 27.09 -3.60 8.35
N GLY A 421 28.01 -4.51 8.71
CA GLY A 421 29.21 -4.20 9.48
C GLY A 421 28.95 -3.73 10.91
N ARG A 422 27.75 -3.90 11.46
CA ARG A 422 27.35 -3.33 12.75
C ARG A 422 27.49 -1.79 12.79
N ASN A 423 27.25 -1.13 11.64
CA ASN A 423 27.29 0.32 11.55
C ASN A 423 26.25 0.96 12.49
N PRO A 424 26.67 1.70 13.56
CA PRO A 424 25.75 2.21 14.57
C PRO A 424 24.80 3.27 14.05
N VAL A 425 25.20 4.02 13.01
CA VAL A 425 24.36 5.04 12.40
C VAL A 425 23.26 4.39 11.58
N LEU A 426 23.56 3.34 10.81
CA LEU A 426 22.56 2.59 10.05
C LEU A 426 21.59 1.84 10.98
N GLU A 427 22.09 1.30 12.12
CA GLU A 427 21.24 0.69 13.15
C GLU A 427 20.30 1.73 13.78
N TRP A 428 20.78 2.95 14.04
CA TRP A 428 19.94 4.05 14.52
C TRP A 428 18.90 4.46 13.48
N MET A 429 19.30 4.62 12.21
CA MET A 429 18.38 4.96 11.13
C MET A 429 17.28 3.90 10.95
N ASN A 430 17.61 2.60 11.07
CA ASN A 430 16.59 1.54 11.02
C ASN A 430 15.52 1.69 12.10
N ARG A 431 15.89 2.10 13.33
CA ARG A 431 14.92 2.34 14.41
C ARG A 431 13.97 3.50 14.11
N ASN A 432 14.41 4.46 13.29
CA ASN A 432 13.62 5.64 12.93
C ASN A 432 12.70 5.40 11.74
N VAL A 433 13.04 4.41 10.88
CA VAL A 433 12.27 4.13 9.67
C VAL A 433 10.83 3.80 9.98
N VAL A 434 9.93 4.55 9.38
CA VAL A 434 8.51 4.22 9.28
C VAL A 434 8.19 3.89 7.84
N VAL A 435 7.45 2.81 7.62
CA VAL A 435 7.01 2.40 6.28
C VAL A 435 5.61 2.91 6.02
N LYS A 436 5.40 3.48 4.84
CA LYS A 436 4.08 3.86 4.35
C LYS A 436 3.62 2.85 3.32
N ILE A 437 2.41 2.33 3.52
CA ILE A 437 1.75 1.38 2.61
C ILE A 437 0.62 2.13 1.91
N ASP A 438 0.59 2.12 0.58
CA ASP A 438 -0.49 2.71 -0.20
C ASP A 438 -1.71 1.76 -0.31
N HIS A 439 -2.80 2.23 -0.91
CA HIS A 439 -4.03 1.45 -1.10
C HIS A 439 -3.86 0.21 -2.01
N ASN A 440 -2.82 0.18 -2.83
CA ASN A 440 -2.47 -0.98 -3.66
C ASN A 440 -1.56 -1.97 -2.91
N GLY A 441 -1.13 -1.61 -1.70
CA GLY A 441 -0.19 -2.38 -0.89
C GLY A 441 1.28 -2.09 -1.23
N ASN A 442 1.59 -1.07 -2.05
CA ASN A 442 2.97 -0.69 -2.32
C ASN A 442 3.58 0.01 -1.10
N VAL A 443 4.88 -0.22 -0.91
CA VAL A 443 5.62 0.19 0.29
C VAL A 443 6.67 1.23 -0.06
N LYS A 444 6.81 2.28 0.77
CA LYS A 444 7.95 3.20 0.75
C LYS A 444 8.34 3.61 2.16
N PHE A 445 9.57 4.09 2.32
CA PHE A 445 9.97 4.78 3.54
C PHE A 445 9.28 6.14 3.64
N ASP A 446 8.69 6.43 4.78
CA ASP A 446 7.95 7.68 5.04
C ASP A 446 8.85 8.66 5.81
N LYS A 447 9.55 9.53 5.08
CA LYS A 447 10.44 10.55 5.69
C LYS A 447 9.70 11.55 6.59
N GLU A 448 8.41 11.80 6.32
CA GLU A 448 7.61 12.75 7.11
C GLU A 448 7.19 12.19 8.47
N LYS A 449 6.94 10.87 8.53
CA LYS A 449 6.52 10.17 9.75
C LYS A 449 7.66 9.45 10.47
N SER A 450 8.82 9.37 9.86
CA SER A 450 10.03 8.86 10.52
C SER A 450 10.43 9.82 11.64
N LYS A 451 10.78 9.24 12.79
CA LYS A 451 11.06 10.03 14.01
C LYS A 451 12.25 10.97 13.84
N GLU A 452 13.29 10.46 13.15
CA GLU A 452 14.55 11.14 12.89
C GLU A 452 15.07 10.75 11.49
N LYS A 453 16.37 10.94 11.23
CA LYS A 453 17.01 10.71 9.94
C LYS A 453 16.99 9.25 9.50
N ILE A 454 16.74 9.03 8.21
CA ILE A 454 16.69 7.71 7.57
C ILE A 454 17.44 7.66 6.22
N ASP A 455 18.23 8.68 5.92
CA ASP A 455 18.85 8.90 4.60
C ASP A 455 19.72 7.70 4.17
N GLY A 456 20.45 7.08 5.10
CA GLY A 456 21.21 5.85 4.83
C GLY A 456 20.36 4.65 4.45
N MET A 457 19.17 4.51 5.03
CA MET A 457 18.24 3.43 4.70
C MET A 457 17.61 3.66 3.33
N VAL A 458 17.28 4.91 3.00
CA VAL A 458 16.77 5.29 1.68
C VAL A 458 17.82 5.05 0.59
N ALA A 459 19.06 5.49 0.83
CA ALA A 459 20.18 5.25 -0.07
C ALA A 459 20.44 3.75 -0.28
N LEU A 460 20.39 2.95 0.79
CA LEU A 460 20.54 1.48 0.71
C LEU A 460 19.43 0.83 -0.12
N ALA A 461 18.19 1.23 0.07
CA ALA A 461 17.08 0.70 -0.73
C ALA A 461 17.23 1.05 -2.23
N MET A 462 17.74 2.25 -2.55
CA MET A 462 18.03 2.64 -3.95
C MET A 462 19.18 1.81 -4.53
N ALA A 463 20.25 1.54 -3.76
CA ALA A 463 21.36 0.66 -4.19
C ALA A 463 20.91 -0.78 -4.47
N ILE A 464 20.02 -1.31 -3.62
CA ILE A 464 19.41 -2.63 -3.83
C ILE A 464 18.54 -2.62 -5.08
N GLY A 465 17.81 -1.54 -5.35
CA GLY A 465 17.03 -1.36 -6.58
C GLY A 465 17.91 -1.52 -7.83
N GLN A 466 19.08 -0.89 -7.87
CA GLN A 466 20.05 -1.00 -8.97
C GLN A 466 20.56 -2.44 -9.15
N TRP A 467 20.84 -3.13 -8.04
CA TRP A 467 21.24 -4.55 -8.09
C TRP A 467 20.13 -5.46 -8.64
N LEU A 468 18.88 -5.24 -8.23
CA LEU A 468 17.75 -6.06 -8.69
C LEU A 468 17.49 -5.88 -10.19
N GLU A 469 17.62 -4.68 -10.72
CA GLU A 469 17.54 -4.40 -12.16
C GLU A 469 18.65 -5.13 -12.92
N TYR A 470 19.91 -5.02 -12.46
CA TYR A 470 21.03 -5.75 -13.04
C TYR A 470 20.79 -7.27 -13.04
N LYS A 471 20.30 -7.82 -11.92
CA LYS A 471 19.98 -9.25 -11.81
C LYS A 471 18.93 -9.69 -12.83
N HIS A 472 17.92 -8.87 -13.06
CA HIS A 472 16.90 -9.12 -14.06
C HIS A 472 17.49 -9.12 -15.48
N GLU A 473 18.29 -8.13 -15.84
CA GLU A 473 18.97 -8.05 -17.15
C GLU A 473 19.86 -9.27 -17.42
N VAL A 474 20.64 -9.68 -16.42
CA VAL A 474 21.49 -10.89 -16.54
C VAL A 474 20.64 -12.14 -16.73
N SER A 475 19.51 -12.26 -16.03
CA SER A 475 18.62 -13.41 -16.18
C SER A 475 17.92 -13.47 -17.54
N GLU A 476 17.62 -12.34 -18.13
CA GLU A 476 17.04 -12.28 -19.50
C GLU A 476 18.06 -12.70 -20.57
N ILE A 477 19.33 -12.29 -20.40
CA ILE A 477 20.41 -12.67 -21.35
C ILE A 477 20.67 -14.19 -21.33
N TYR A 478 20.53 -14.83 -20.17
CA TYR A 478 20.75 -16.28 -20.00
C TYR A 478 19.45 -17.12 -20.02
N SER A 479 18.31 -16.51 -20.40
CA SER A 479 17.05 -17.26 -20.55
C SER A 479 17.15 -18.19 -21.77
N PRO A 480 16.77 -19.49 -21.66
CA PRO A 480 16.89 -20.47 -22.75
C PRO A 480 15.90 -20.28 -23.90
N ASN A 481 15.19 -19.17 -23.98
CA ASN A 481 14.18 -18.84 -25.02
C ASN A 481 14.72 -17.97 -26.16
N ILE A 482 16.04 -17.92 -26.39
CA ILE A 482 16.55 -17.39 -27.64
C ILE A 482 16.67 -18.61 -28.57
N ASP A 483 15.69 -18.80 -29.45
CA ASP A 483 15.80 -19.62 -30.63
C ASP A 483 16.97 -19.07 -31.46
N ILE A 484 18.13 -19.71 -31.37
CA ILE A 484 19.26 -19.47 -32.25
C ILE A 484 18.83 -20.06 -33.60
N VAL A 485 18.26 -19.22 -34.45
CA VAL A 485 18.13 -19.56 -35.88
C VAL A 485 19.56 -19.61 -36.46
N VAL A 486 20.12 -20.80 -36.52
CA VAL A 486 21.34 -21.05 -37.31
C VAL A 486 20.94 -20.97 -38.77
N LEU A 487 21.39 -19.92 -39.47
CA LEU A 487 21.34 -19.79 -40.93
C LEU A 487 22.40 -20.65 -41.57
#